data_0e0e4ba71aabda534e286e1fbe82b210
#
_entry.id   0e0e4ba71aabda534e286e1fbe82b210
#
_cell.length_a   1.000
_cell.length_b   1.000
_cell.length_c   1.000
_cell.angle_alpha   90.00
_cell.angle_beta   90.00
_cell.angle_gamma   90.00
#
_symmetry.space_group_name_H-M   'P 1'
#
loop_
_entity.id
_entity.type
_entity.pdbx_description
1 polymer ?
#
loop_
_entity_poly.entity_id
_entity_poly.type
_entity_poly.pdbx_seq_one_letter_code
_entity_poly.pdbx_strand_id
1 'polypeptide(L)'
;MAEIKNSESDMSTQQKAELDKEKRKEEKKEAKRAKRQHYRELNEPPKLTVLEEVGNAVTHGIGAGLAIAGFVLLLLKSDTGLKVMASCFYGISLILMFLMSCLYHSYKSGLAVKRIWRRFDYSSIYLLIGGTFAPMYLVYWENVLGIVLFCVQWALIIAGITIICVFGPGRFRPIHYTLYFVIGWSAIMFIPDWFRNDKPLLGWIVGCLLYTSPSPRDA
;
A
#
# COMPACT_ATOMS: atom_id res chain seq x y z
N MET A 1 -24.54 5.96 49.66
CA MET A 1 -25.44 5.34 48.63
C MET A 1 -26.90 5.78 48.74
N ALA A 2 -27.42 6.16 49.92
CA ALA A 2 -28.81 6.62 50.09
C ALA A 2 -29.04 8.08 49.65
N GLU A 3 -28.06 8.97 49.78
CA GLU A 3 -28.18 10.38 49.37
C GLU A 3 -28.22 10.59 47.85
N ILE A 4 -27.57 9.75 47.09
CA ILE A 4 -27.58 9.88 45.62
C ILE A 4 -28.94 9.48 45.00
N LYS A 5 -29.66 8.53 45.62
CA LYS A 5 -31.01 8.14 45.18
C LYS A 5 -32.07 9.17 45.45
N ASN A 6 -31.91 10.05 46.46
CA ASN A 6 -32.91 11.05 46.82
C ASN A 6 -32.84 12.29 45.91
N SER A 7 -31.68 12.62 45.32
CA SER A 7 -31.54 13.79 44.44
C SER A 7 -32.14 13.55 43.01
N GLU A 8 -32.32 12.31 42.62
CA GLU A 8 -32.92 12.00 41.31
C GLU A 8 -34.47 12.06 41.32
N SER A 9 -35.11 11.98 42.46
CA SER A 9 -36.56 11.98 42.58
C SER A 9 -37.20 13.38 42.48
N ASP A 10 -36.42 14.43 42.67
CA ASP A 10 -36.91 15.82 42.75
C ASP A 10 -36.68 16.65 41.49
N MET A 11 -36.06 16.05 40.43
CA MET A 11 -35.81 16.76 39.17
C MET A 11 -37.04 16.82 38.29
N SER A 12 -37.33 18.01 37.74
CA SER A 12 -38.42 18.19 36.76
C SER A 12 -38.20 17.34 35.49
N THR A 13 -39.29 16.97 34.81
CA THR A 13 -39.23 16.17 33.59
C THR A 13 -38.34 16.81 32.52
N GLN A 14 -38.26 18.14 32.46
CA GLN A 14 -37.40 18.87 31.55
C GLN A 14 -35.90 18.75 31.93
N GLN A 15 -35.58 18.82 33.20
CA GLN A 15 -34.17 18.62 33.65
C GLN A 15 -33.67 17.20 33.40
N LYS A 16 -34.53 16.19 33.57
CA LYS A 16 -34.21 14.78 33.20
C LYS A 16 -33.93 14.64 31.72
N ALA A 17 -34.75 15.26 30.88
CA ALA A 17 -34.58 15.21 29.42
C ALA A 17 -33.30 15.94 28.93
N GLU A 18 -32.91 17.05 29.61
CA GLU A 18 -31.65 17.73 29.30
C GLU A 18 -30.43 16.90 29.75
N LEU A 19 -30.47 16.33 30.92
CA LEU A 19 -29.41 15.46 31.43
C LEU A 19 -29.21 14.23 30.51
N ASP A 20 -30.29 13.63 30.05
CA ASP A 20 -30.22 12.50 29.10
C ASP A 20 -29.65 12.91 27.73
N LYS A 21 -29.95 14.10 27.26
CA LYS A 21 -29.35 14.65 26.03
C LYS A 21 -27.85 14.90 26.20
N GLU A 22 -27.42 15.40 27.36
CA GLU A 22 -26.01 15.61 27.65
C GLU A 22 -25.27 14.27 27.78
N LYS A 23 -25.80 13.30 28.52
CA LYS A 23 -25.23 11.94 28.61
C LYS A 23 -25.06 11.32 27.22
N ARG A 24 -26.09 11.37 26.37
CA ARG A 24 -26.00 10.86 24.98
C ARG A 24 -24.97 11.61 24.12
N LYS A 25 -24.74 12.90 24.36
CA LYS A 25 -23.68 13.66 23.67
C LYS A 25 -22.30 13.22 24.12
N GLU A 26 -22.10 13.03 25.43
CA GLU A 26 -20.83 12.54 25.97
C GLU A 26 -20.52 11.10 25.52
N GLU A 27 -21.48 10.19 25.59
CA GLU A 27 -21.35 8.82 25.07
C GLU A 27 -20.95 8.82 23.59
N LYS A 28 -21.57 9.68 22.77
CA LYS A 28 -21.21 9.83 21.35
C LYS A 28 -19.79 10.38 21.16
N LYS A 29 -19.35 11.31 22.02
CA LYS A 29 -17.99 11.84 21.99
C LYS A 29 -16.96 10.77 22.38
N GLU A 30 -17.25 10.01 23.44
CA GLU A 30 -16.39 8.92 23.91
C GLU A 30 -16.29 7.80 22.85
N ALA A 31 -17.40 7.36 22.28
CA ALA A 31 -17.42 6.40 21.19
C ALA A 31 -16.61 6.88 19.97
N LYS A 32 -16.71 8.18 19.63
CA LYS A 32 -15.92 8.78 18.56
C LYS A 32 -14.41 8.84 18.90
N ARG A 33 -14.06 9.11 20.15
CA ARG A 33 -12.67 9.10 20.65
C ARG A 33 -12.10 7.68 20.62
N ALA A 34 -12.83 6.70 21.17
CA ALA A 34 -12.43 5.30 21.16
C ALA A 34 -12.21 4.78 19.72
N LYS A 35 -13.14 5.10 18.81
CA LYS A 35 -12.99 4.74 17.38
C LYS A 35 -11.76 5.37 16.72
N ARG A 36 -11.47 6.64 17.03
CA ARG A 36 -10.27 7.33 16.54
C ARG A 36 -8.99 6.71 17.09
N GLN A 37 -8.98 6.35 18.37
CA GLN A 37 -7.85 5.69 19.00
C GLN A 37 -7.59 4.33 18.39
N HIS A 38 -8.62 3.50 18.24
CA HIS A 38 -8.52 2.20 17.57
C HIS A 38 -7.92 2.33 16.14
N TYR A 39 -8.37 3.33 15.34
CA TYR A 39 -7.77 3.55 14.02
C TYR A 39 -6.32 4.04 14.04
N ARG A 40 -5.92 4.76 15.08
CA ARG A 40 -4.51 5.12 15.25
C ARG A 40 -3.66 3.89 15.56
N GLU A 41 -4.13 3.02 16.45
CA GLU A 41 -3.44 1.78 16.83
C GLU A 41 -3.26 0.85 15.64
N LEU A 42 -4.29 0.65 14.81
CA LEU A 42 -4.19 -0.14 13.58
C LEU A 42 -3.16 0.41 12.58
N ASN A 43 -2.95 1.71 12.57
CA ASN A 43 -2.01 2.39 11.67
C ASN A 43 -0.65 2.69 12.32
N GLU A 44 -0.42 2.26 13.56
CA GLU A 44 0.89 2.44 14.19
C GLU A 44 1.91 1.51 13.51
N PRO A 45 3.10 2.02 13.14
CA PRO A 45 4.15 1.20 12.58
C PRO A 45 4.58 0.10 13.55
N PRO A 46 4.94 -1.11 13.07
CA PRO A 46 5.51 -2.14 13.91
C PRO A 46 6.80 -1.62 14.55
N LYS A 47 7.06 -2.08 15.77
CA LYS A 47 8.30 -1.75 16.49
C LYS A 47 9.40 -2.71 15.98
N LEU A 48 10.26 -2.21 15.14
CA LEU A 48 11.46 -2.91 14.69
C LEU A 48 12.65 -2.51 15.55
N THR A 49 13.67 -3.36 15.61
CA THR A 49 14.95 -3.04 16.24
C THR A 49 15.68 -1.97 15.40
N VAL A 50 16.61 -1.25 16.03
CA VAL A 50 17.41 -0.24 15.32
C VAL A 50 18.21 -0.88 14.18
N LEU A 51 18.71 -2.10 14.38
CA LEU A 51 19.47 -2.82 13.35
C LEU A 51 18.60 -3.17 12.13
N GLU A 52 17.38 -3.62 12.35
CA GLU A 52 16.41 -3.88 11.27
C GLU A 52 16.05 -2.61 10.51
N GLU A 53 15.78 -1.51 11.20
CA GLU A 53 15.45 -0.22 10.56
C GLU A 53 16.63 0.29 9.73
N VAL A 54 17.85 0.27 10.26
CA VAL A 54 19.06 0.69 9.54
C VAL A 54 19.36 -0.24 8.37
N GLY A 55 19.24 -1.56 8.57
CA GLY A 55 19.44 -2.55 7.51
C GLY A 55 18.48 -2.33 6.34
N ASN A 56 17.18 -2.13 6.63
CA ASN A 56 16.17 -1.87 5.62
C ASN A 56 16.42 -0.52 4.91
N ALA A 57 16.74 0.54 5.66
CA ALA A 57 17.03 1.85 5.06
C ALA A 57 18.25 1.79 4.13
N VAL A 58 19.33 1.15 4.53
CA VAL A 58 20.56 1.04 3.73
C VAL A 58 20.34 0.18 2.48
N THR A 59 19.73 -1.00 2.62
CA THR A 59 19.50 -1.91 1.48
C THR A 59 18.56 -1.28 0.46
N HIS A 60 17.50 -0.60 0.90
CA HIS A 60 16.58 0.10 0.00
C HIS A 60 17.21 1.36 -0.59
N GLY A 61 18.07 2.06 0.13
CA GLY A 61 18.86 3.18 -0.41
C GLY A 61 19.78 2.74 -1.55
N ILE A 62 20.51 1.62 -1.37
CA ILE A 62 21.33 1.00 -2.43
C ILE A 62 20.42 0.57 -3.60
N GLY A 63 19.28 -0.08 -3.29
CA GLY A 63 18.30 -0.48 -4.29
C GLY A 63 17.80 0.69 -5.14
N ALA A 64 17.56 1.86 -4.55
CA ALA A 64 17.18 3.09 -5.27
C ALA A 64 18.28 3.53 -6.25
N GLY A 65 19.55 3.50 -5.83
CA GLY A 65 20.68 3.80 -6.71
C GLY A 65 20.77 2.84 -7.90
N LEU A 66 20.63 1.54 -7.66
CA LEU A 66 20.61 0.52 -8.71
C LEU A 66 19.39 0.67 -9.63
N ALA A 67 18.23 1.03 -9.09
CA ALA A 67 17.01 1.29 -9.87
C ALA A 67 17.19 2.48 -10.82
N ILE A 68 17.85 3.56 -10.39
CA ILE A 68 18.18 4.70 -11.25
C ILE A 68 19.11 4.25 -12.39
N ALA A 69 20.17 3.53 -12.08
CA ALA A 69 21.09 3.02 -13.11
C ALA A 69 20.36 2.10 -14.11
N GLY A 70 19.54 1.16 -13.61
CA GLY A 70 18.74 0.27 -14.44
C GLY A 70 17.73 1.03 -15.32
N PHE A 71 17.10 2.07 -14.77
CA PHE A 71 16.15 2.91 -15.52
C PHE A 71 16.84 3.64 -16.69
N VAL A 72 18.03 4.22 -16.45
CA VAL A 72 18.83 4.85 -17.52
C VAL A 72 19.17 3.84 -18.62
N LEU A 73 19.59 2.62 -18.24
CA LEU A 73 19.91 1.57 -19.23
C LEU A 73 18.67 1.14 -20.02
N LEU A 74 17.50 1.08 -19.38
CA LEU A 74 16.24 0.76 -20.07
C LEU A 74 15.88 1.84 -21.09
N LEU A 75 16.02 3.13 -20.73
CA LEU A 75 15.75 4.24 -21.63
C LEU A 75 16.69 4.24 -22.82
N LEU A 76 17.99 3.97 -22.60
CA LEU A 76 18.97 3.90 -23.70
C LEU A 76 18.70 2.75 -24.68
N LYS A 77 18.02 1.69 -24.23
CA LYS A 77 17.62 0.54 -25.07
C LYS A 77 16.22 0.67 -25.66
N SER A 78 15.46 1.70 -25.28
CA SER A 78 14.10 1.92 -25.75
C SER A 78 14.14 2.68 -27.10
N ASP A 79 13.81 1.97 -28.17
CA ASP A 79 13.87 2.47 -29.57
C ASP A 79 12.51 2.97 -30.09
N THR A 80 11.41 2.73 -29.34
CA THR A 80 10.06 3.19 -29.70
C THR A 80 9.42 3.97 -28.54
N GLY A 81 8.46 4.86 -28.89
CA GLY A 81 7.73 5.63 -27.88
C GLY A 81 7.02 4.77 -26.85
N LEU A 82 6.48 3.61 -27.27
CA LEU A 82 5.82 2.66 -26.36
C LEU A 82 6.81 2.02 -25.38
N LYS A 83 7.99 1.63 -25.84
CA LYS A 83 9.05 1.08 -24.99
C LYS A 83 9.57 2.15 -24.01
N VAL A 84 9.73 3.40 -24.46
CA VAL A 84 10.09 4.52 -23.56
C VAL A 84 9.04 4.71 -22.49
N MET A 85 7.75 4.73 -22.86
CA MET A 85 6.65 4.89 -21.92
C MET A 85 6.62 3.73 -20.90
N ALA A 86 6.71 2.50 -21.36
CA ALA A 86 6.75 1.31 -20.50
C ALA A 86 7.95 1.32 -19.54
N SER A 87 9.13 1.72 -20.05
CA SER A 87 10.35 1.88 -19.25
C SER A 87 10.20 2.97 -18.19
N CYS A 88 9.51 4.08 -18.50
CA CYS A 88 9.19 5.11 -17.52
C CYS A 88 8.24 4.61 -16.43
N PHE A 89 7.17 3.90 -16.78
CA PHE A 89 6.26 3.32 -15.79
C PHE A 89 7.00 2.39 -14.84
N TYR A 90 7.80 1.46 -15.37
CA TYR A 90 8.57 0.51 -14.57
C TYR A 90 9.66 1.20 -13.75
N GLY A 91 10.55 1.96 -14.39
CA GLY A 91 11.72 2.54 -13.75
C GLY A 91 11.36 3.55 -12.67
N ILE A 92 10.38 4.45 -12.94
CA ILE A 92 9.93 5.43 -11.95
C ILE A 92 9.26 4.74 -10.76
N SER A 93 8.40 3.74 -11.00
CA SER A 93 7.75 3.02 -9.89
C SER A 93 8.74 2.24 -9.04
N LEU A 94 9.77 1.65 -9.64
CA LEU A 94 10.84 0.94 -8.93
C LEU A 94 11.66 1.89 -8.06
N ILE A 95 12.06 3.05 -8.60
CA ILE A 95 12.78 4.09 -7.86
C ILE A 95 11.91 4.60 -6.70
N LEU A 96 10.63 4.89 -6.94
CA LEU A 96 9.71 5.35 -5.90
C LEU A 96 9.55 4.32 -4.79
N MET A 97 9.40 3.04 -5.12
CA MET A 97 9.28 1.97 -4.13
C MET A 97 10.48 1.94 -3.20
N PHE A 98 11.69 1.92 -3.74
CA PHE A 98 12.90 1.90 -2.94
C PHE A 98 13.09 3.18 -2.12
N LEU A 99 12.84 4.36 -2.68
CA LEU A 99 12.96 5.63 -1.97
C LEU A 99 11.93 5.77 -0.85
N MET A 100 10.65 5.45 -1.10
CA MET A 100 9.61 5.55 -0.08
C MET A 100 9.88 4.61 1.09
N SER A 101 10.34 3.41 0.81
CA SER A 101 10.71 2.43 1.83
C SER A 101 11.97 2.84 2.59
N CYS A 102 13.02 3.30 1.91
CA CYS A 102 14.22 3.85 2.55
C CYS A 102 13.86 5.00 3.52
N LEU A 103 13.05 5.94 3.09
CA LEU A 103 12.60 7.06 3.92
C LEU A 103 11.74 6.59 5.09
N TYR A 104 10.81 5.65 4.87
CA TYR A 104 10.01 5.08 5.95
C TYR A 104 10.90 4.48 7.06
N HIS A 105 11.91 3.70 6.70
CA HIS A 105 12.83 3.07 7.65
C HIS A 105 13.85 4.03 8.28
N SER A 106 14.12 5.18 7.65
CA SER A 106 15.03 6.20 8.18
C SER A 106 14.44 7.00 9.35
N TYR A 107 13.12 6.99 9.54
CA TYR A 107 12.49 7.72 10.63
C TYR A 107 12.28 6.86 11.87
N LYS A 108 12.51 7.47 13.05
CA LYS A 108 12.31 6.83 14.36
C LYS A 108 10.83 6.47 14.58
N SER A 109 10.60 5.29 15.15
CA SER A 109 9.25 4.83 15.54
C SER A 109 8.58 5.78 16.53
N GLY A 110 7.26 5.92 16.43
CA GLY A 110 6.46 6.83 17.25
C GLY A 110 6.27 8.24 16.68
N LEU A 111 7.05 8.65 15.68
CA LEU A 111 6.89 9.95 15.03
C LEU A 111 5.71 9.98 14.06
N ALA A 112 4.99 11.10 14.00
CA ALA A 112 3.90 11.30 13.05
C ALA A 112 4.36 11.16 11.60
N VAL A 113 5.58 11.63 11.31
CA VAL A 113 6.23 11.54 10.00
C VAL A 113 6.38 10.09 9.54
N LYS A 114 6.77 9.15 10.44
CA LYS A 114 6.89 7.74 10.11
C LYS A 114 5.56 7.11 9.68
N ARG A 115 4.44 7.53 10.27
CA ARG A 115 3.11 7.08 9.85
C ARG A 115 2.73 7.57 8.46
N ILE A 116 3.18 8.76 8.06
CA ILE A 116 2.97 9.30 6.71
C ILE A 116 3.80 8.51 5.71
N TRP A 117 5.10 8.33 5.96
CA TRP A 117 5.99 7.58 5.08
C TRP A 117 5.56 6.11 4.94
N ARG A 118 5.00 5.51 6.00
CA ARG A 118 4.40 4.18 5.90
C ARG A 118 3.27 4.10 4.87
N ARG A 119 2.47 5.15 4.70
CA ARG A 119 1.43 5.18 3.66
C ARG A 119 2.05 5.21 2.27
N PHE A 120 3.09 6.02 2.08
CA PHE A 120 3.80 6.08 0.80
C PHE A 120 4.52 4.77 0.48
N ASP A 121 5.18 4.16 1.46
CA ASP A 121 5.83 2.86 1.34
C ASP A 121 4.85 1.79 0.86
N TYR A 122 3.72 1.62 1.52
CA TYR A 122 2.67 0.67 1.10
C TYR A 122 2.00 1.04 -0.24
N SER A 123 1.86 2.32 -0.55
CA SER A 123 1.32 2.77 -1.84
C SER A 123 2.27 2.50 -3.00
N SER A 124 3.57 2.58 -2.75
CA SER A 124 4.59 2.33 -3.78
C SER A 124 4.64 0.87 -4.24
N ILE A 125 4.17 -0.08 -3.41
CA ILE A 125 4.00 -1.49 -3.81
C ILE A 125 2.99 -1.59 -4.97
N TYR A 126 1.85 -0.90 -4.87
CA TYR A 126 0.89 -0.84 -5.97
C TYR A 126 1.49 -0.26 -7.25
N LEU A 127 2.24 0.85 -7.12
CA LEU A 127 2.91 1.47 -8.26
C LEU A 127 3.92 0.53 -8.90
N LEU A 128 4.70 -0.20 -8.09
CA LEU A 128 5.67 -1.15 -8.60
C LEU A 128 5.00 -2.30 -9.36
N ILE A 129 3.92 -2.86 -8.83
CA ILE A 129 3.16 -3.90 -9.53
C ILE A 129 2.69 -3.37 -10.88
N GLY A 130 2.04 -2.21 -10.92
CA GLY A 130 1.58 -1.60 -12.17
C GLY A 130 2.70 -1.28 -13.15
N GLY A 131 3.81 -0.76 -12.66
CA GLY A 131 5.00 -0.48 -13.45
C GLY A 131 5.62 -1.74 -14.05
N THR A 132 5.67 -2.83 -13.28
CA THR A 132 6.20 -4.13 -13.74
C THR A 132 5.36 -4.71 -14.87
N PHE A 133 4.04 -4.52 -14.83
CA PHE A 133 3.15 -5.02 -15.88
C PHE A 133 3.05 -4.10 -17.10
N ALA A 134 3.49 -2.83 -17.00
CA ALA A 134 3.42 -1.90 -18.13
C ALA A 134 4.14 -2.44 -19.39
N PRO A 135 5.37 -2.95 -19.34
CA PRO A 135 6.01 -3.57 -20.50
C PRO A 135 5.24 -4.77 -21.04
N MET A 136 4.61 -5.56 -20.17
CA MET A 136 3.87 -6.76 -20.58
C MET A 136 2.62 -6.41 -21.37
N TYR A 137 1.84 -5.44 -20.91
CA TYR A 137 0.60 -5.04 -21.55
C TYR A 137 0.82 -4.13 -22.76
N LEU A 138 1.80 -3.22 -22.70
CA LEU A 138 1.97 -2.19 -23.72
C LEU A 138 2.95 -2.60 -24.82
N VAL A 139 3.96 -3.42 -24.50
CA VAL A 139 5.00 -3.81 -25.48
C VAL A 139 4.86 -5.26 -25.92
N TYR A 140 4.70 -6.20 -24.97
CA TYR A 140 4.61 -7.63 -25.33
C TYR A 140 3.23 -7.97 -25.93
N TRP A 141 2.15 -7.46 -25.35
CA TRP A 141 0.79 -7.56 -25.91
C TRP A 141 0.38 -6.24 -26.57
N GLU A 142 1.03 -5.87 -27.63
CA GLU A 142 0.77 -4.66 -28.41
C GLU A 142 -0.58 -4.76 -29.17
N ASN A 143 -1.69 -4.89 -28.42
CA ASN A 143 -3.03 -5.01 -28.95
C ASN A 143 -4.07 -4.37 -28.02
N VAL A 144 -5.32 -4.28 -28.47
CA VAL A 144 -6.43 -3.68 -27.72
C VAL A 144 -6.63 -4.33 -26.35
N LEU A 145 -6.47 -5.65 -26.24
CA LEU A 145 -6.62 -6.38 -24.98
C LEU A 145 -5.54 -5.95 -23.98
N GLY A 146 -4.27 -5.80 -24.41
CA GLY A 146 -3.20 -5.30 -23.55
C GLY A 146 -3.51 -3.91 -22.99
N ILE A 147 -4.00 -3.00 -23.82
CA ILE A 147 -4.38 -1.65 -23.38
C ILE A 147 -5.54 -1.70 -22.38
N VAL A 148 -6.57 -2.50 -22.63
CA VAL A 148 -7.72 -2.64 -21.71
C VAL A 148 -7.27 -3.19 -20.37
N LEU A 149 -6.45 -4.24 -20.34
CA LEU A 149 -5.94 -4.83 -19.12
C LEU A 149 -5.03 -3.86 -18.35
N PHE A 150 -4.20 -3.08 -19.04
CA PHE A 150 -3.42 -2.01 -18.45
C PHE A 150 -4.32 -0.98 -17.75
N CYS A 151 -5.35 -0.49 -18.43
CA CYS A 151 -6.29 0.48 -17.85
C CYS A 151 -7.03 -0.09 -16.64
N VAL A 152 -7.53 -1.33 -16.71
CA VAL A 152 -8.23 -2.00 -15.59
C VAL A 152 -7.28 -2.17 -14.40
N GLN A 153 -6.05 -2.62 -14.63
CA GLN A 153 -5.07 -2.79 -13.56
C GLN A 153 -4.74 -1.45 -12.89
N TRP A 154 -4.51 -0.38 -13.66
CA TRP A 154 -4.24 0.94 -13.11
C TRP A 154 -5.43 1.53 -12.37
N ALA A 155 -6.67 1.26 -12.78
CA ALA A 155 -7.85 1.65 -12.03
C ALA A 155 -7.89 0.97 -10.63
N LEU A 156 -7.58 -0.32 -10.55
CA LEU A 156 -7.47 -1.05 -9.28
C LEU A 156 -6.34 -0.53 -8.40
N ILE A 157 -5.20 -0.20 -8.99
CA ILE A 157 -4.04 0.40 -8.31
C ILE A 157 -4.42 1.75 -7.69
N ILE A 158 -5.04 2.63 -8.46
CA ILE A 158 -5.49 3.95 -7.98
C ILE A 158 -6.50 3.79 -6.84
N ALA A 159 -7.44 2.86 -6.95
CA ALA A 159 -8.39 2.56 -5.89
C ALA A 159 -7.66 2.07 -4.62
N GLY A 160 -6.72 1.15 -4.74
CA GLY A 160 -5.91 0.63 -3.62
C GLY A 160 -5.09 1.73 -2.94
N ILE A 161 -4.40 2.58 -3.71
CA ILE A 161 -3.64 3.73 -3.21
C ILE A 161 -4.58 4.71 -2.48
N THR A 162 -5.74 5.01 -3.05
CA THR A 162 -6.73 5.90 -2.44
C THR A 162 -7.18 5.38 -1.07
N ILE A 163 -7.45 4.08 -0.94
CA ILE A 163 -7.81 3.45 0.33
C ILE A 163 -6.68 3.59 1.35
N ILE A 164 -5.41 3.38 0.96
CA ILE A 164 -4.25 3.57 1.84
C ILE A 164 -4.11 5.04 2.28
N CYS A 165 -4.23 5.97 1.34
CA CYS A 165 -4.07 7.40 1.63
C CYS A 165 -5.15 7.90 2.59
N VAL A 166 -6.40 7.46 2.43
CA VAL A 166 -7.54 7.91 3.25
C VAL A 166 -7.55 7.20 4.61
N PHE A 167 -7.45 5.88 4.63
CA PHE A 167 -7.68 5.07 5.83
C PHE A 167 -6.40 4.55 6.49
N GLY A 168 -5.28 4.61 5.79
CA GLY A 168 -4.01 4.03 6.21
C GLY A 168 -3.92 2.52 5.92
N PRO A 169 -2.70 1.96 5.87
CA PRO A 169 -2.46 0.57 5.46
C PRO A 169 -2.95 -0.47 6.49
N GLY A 170 -3.16 -0.06 7.74
CA GLY A 170 -3.54 -0.99 8.81
C GLY A 170 -5.01 -1.37 8.85
N ARG A 171 -5.91 -0.50 8.36
CA ARG A 171 -7.36 -0.69 8.51
C ARG A 171 -7.93 -1.82 7.65
N PHE A 172 -7.45 -1.94 6.43
CA PHE A 172 -7.99 -2.88 5.43
C PHE A 172 -6.90 -3.83 4.90
N ARG A 173 -6.02 -4.30 5.79
CA ARG A 173 -4.92 -5.21 5.44
C ARG A 173 -5.34 -6.36 4.52
N PRO A 174 -6.41 -7.13 4.83
CA PRO A 174 -6.83 -8.23 3.96
C PRO A 174 -7.16 -7.78 2.54
N ILE A 175 -7.82 -6.62 2.40
CA ILE A 175 -8.17 -6.06 1.08
C ILE A 175 -6.89 -5.72 0.29
N HIS A 176 -5.90 -5.09 0.94
CA HIS A 176 -4.65 -4.76 0.28
C HIS A 176 -3.88 -6.00 -0.15
N TYR A 177 -3.74 -7.01 0.72
CA TYR A 177 -3.08 -8.27 0.36
C TYR A 177 -3.81 -9.00 -0.76
N THR A 178 -5.15 -9.06 -0.73
CA THR A 178 -5.94 -9.64 -1.81
C THR A 178 -5.74 -8.87 -3.13
N LEU A 179 -5.73 -7.54 -3.10
CA LEU A 179 -5.49 -6.73 -4.29
C LEU A 179 -4.07 -6.93 -4.83
N TYR A 180 -3.04 -6.91 -3.99
CA TYR A 180 -1.66 -7.20 -4.42
C TYR A 180 -1.55 -8.58 -5.06
N PHE A 181 -2.19 -9.58 -4.44
CA PHE A 181 -2.21 -10.93 -4.98
C PHE A 181 -2.92 -10.98 -6.33
N VAL A 182 -4.15 -10.49 -6.43
CA VAL A 182 -4.95 -10.52 -7.68
C VAL A 182 -4.23 -9.77 -8.80
N ILE A 183 -3.72 -8.56 -8.52
CA ILE A 183 -3.03 -7.75 -9.52
C ILE A 183 -1.69 -8.38 -9.90
N GLY A 184 -0.91 -8.87 -8.93
CA GLY A 184 0.40 -9.49 -9.17
C GLY A 184 0.29 -10.84 -9.89
N TRP A 185 -0.71 -11.65 -9.55
CA TRP A 185 -0.94 -12.94 -10.18
C TRP A 185 -1.63 -12.85 -11.55
N SER A 186 -2.03 -11.67 -12.00
CA SER A 186 -2.50 -11.46 -13.38
C SER A 186 -1.46 -11.87 -14.43
N ALA A 187 -0.18 -11.98 -14.05
CA ALA A 187 0.88 -12.58 -14.86
C ALA A 187 0.58 -13.99 -15.38
N ILE A 188 -0.28 -14.75 -14.68
CA ILE A 188 -0.72 -16.09 -15.15
C ILE A 188 -1.34 -16.05 -16.55
N MET A 189 -1.97 -14.93 -16.92
CA MET A 189 -2.57 -14.76 -18.24
C MET A 189 -1.55 -14.84 -19.39
N PHE A 190 -0.27 -14.55 -19.12
CA PHE A 190 0.81 -14.59 -20.10
C PHE A 190 1.49 -15.98 -20.21
N ILE A 191 1.25 -16.88 -19.26
CA ILE A 191 1.91 -18.20 -19.21
C ILE A 191 1.78 -18.97 -20.53
N PRO A 192 0.61 -19.07 -21.18
CA PRO A 192 0.50 -19.81 -22.44
C PRO A 192 1.39 -19.24 -23.54
N ASP A 193 1.52 -17.91 -23.61
CA ASP A 193 2.33 -17.25 -24.63
C ASP A 193 3.82 -17.40 -24.33
N TRP A 194 4.24 -17.24 -23.08
CA TRP A 194 5.64 -17.44 -22.69
C TRP A 194 6.09 -18.88 -22.85
N PHE A 195 5.22 -19.83 -22.54
CA PHE A 195 5.53 -21.25 -22.69
C PHE A 195 5.77 -21.63 -24.18
N ARG A 196 5.05 -20.96 -25.08
CA ARG A 196 5.22 -21.17 -26.52
C ARG A 196 6.41 -20.42 -27.09
N ASN A 197 6.58 -19.14 -26.71
CA ASN A 197 7.43 -18.20 -27.42
C ASN A 197 8.68 -17.81 -26.63
N ASP A 198 8.65 -17.84 -25.29
CA ASP A 198 9.76 -17.34 -24.45
C ASP A 198 9.84 -18.05 -23.09
N LYS A 199 10.32 -19.31 -23.11
CA LYS A 199 10.51 -20.10 -21.89
C LYS A 199 11.47 -19.46 -20.86
N PRO A 200 12.57 -18.79 -21.25
CA PRO A 200 13.43 -18.08 -20.32
C PRO A 200 12.71 -16.99 -19.55
N LEU A 201 11.89 -16.17 -20.24
CA LEU A 201 11.10 -15.11 -19.60
C LEU A 201 10.12 -15.69 -18.57
N LEU A 202 9.45 -16.80 -18.88
CA LEU A 202 8.59 -17.51 -17.94
C LEU A 202 9.36 -17.89 -16.66
N GLY A 203 10.56 -18.43 -16.77
CA GLY A 203 11.40 -18.78 -15.61
C GLY A 203 11.73 -17.58 -14.74
N TRP A 204 12.10 -16.45 -15.33
CA TRP A 204 12.39 -15.22 -14.61
C TRP A 204 11.16 -14.67 -13.87
N ILE A 205 9.98 -14.69 -14.50
CA ILE A 205 8.75 -14.17 -13.89
C ILE A 205 8.26 -15.06 -12.77
N VAL A 206 8.28 -16.38 -12.94
CA VAL A 206 7.95 -17.34 -11.88
C VAL A 206 8.90 -17.16 -10.70
N GLY A 207 10.21 -17.02 -10.94
CA GLY A 207 11.19 -16.72 -9.89
C GLY A 207 10.90 -15.43 -9.16
N CYS A 208 10.52 -14.35 -9.87
CA CYS A 208 10.15 -13.08 -9.28
C CYS A 208 8.87 -13.18 -8.43
N LEU A 209 7.83 -13.86 -8.92
CA LEU A 209 6.58 -14.06 -8.19
C LEU A 209 6.80 -14.87 -6.90
N LEU A 210 7.62 -15.92 -6.94
CA LEU A 210 7.95 -16.71 -5.75
C LEU A 210 8.74 -15.90 -4.74
N TYR A 211 9.67 -15.05 -5.20
CA TYR A 211 10.47 -14.19 -4.33
C TYR A 211 9.64 -13.08 -3.67
N THR A 212 8.67 -12.52 -4.40
CA THR A 212 7.81 -11.43 -3.90
C THR A 212 6.59 -11.92 -3.12
N SER A 213 6.36 -13.22 -3.02
CA SER A 213 5.30 -13.78 -2.19
C SER A 213 5.53 -13.40 -0.73
N PRO A 214 4.53 -12.80 -0.03
CA PRO A 214 4.72 -12.37 1.35
C PRO A 214 5.11 -13.54 2.24
N SER A 215 6.21 -13.36 2.97
CA SER A 215 6.65 -14.33 3.98
C SER A 215 5.64 -14.33 5.14
N PRO A 216 5.38 -15.48 5.80
CA PRO A 216 4.59 -15.55 7.03
C PRO A 216 5.12 -14.65 8.16
N ARG A 217 6.36 -14.17 8.04
CA ARG A 217 6.97 -13.23 9.00
C ARG A 217 6.49 -11.79 8.82
N ASP A 218 5.86 -11.45 7.69
CA ASP A 218 5.37 -10.10 7.38
C ASP A 218 3.89 -9.93 7.74
N ALA A 219 3.24 -10.97 8.23
CA ALA A 219 1.87 -11.03 8.74
C ALA A 219 1.87 -10.90 10.27
#